data_32ded710183a4706a77064ff5f3d96fd
#
_entry.id   32ded710183a4706a77064ff5f3d96fd
#
_cell.length_a   1.000
_cell.length_b   1.000
_cell.length_c   1.000
_cell.angle_alpha   90.00
_cell.angle_beta   90.00
_cell.angle_gamma   90.00
#
_symmetry.space_group_name_H-M   'P 1'
#
loop_
_entity.id
_entity.type
_entity.pdbx_description
1 polymer ?
#
loop_
_entity_poly.entity_id
_entity_poly.type
_entity_poly.pdbx_seq_one_letter_code
_entity_poly.pdbx_strand_id
1 'polypeptide(L)'
;MYIEITSVCNLACSFCPPTSRAKNILKLDALNKTLDQIRPHTKYIYLHVKGEPLLHPRVDQLLEASHAKGFRVNITTNGTLINKNRHKLLGKPALRQINFSLHSFDGHEGSENREKYLGDILDFVREAKEHNIIISFRLWNLQREQVSEIAQRRNRETLEILEKEYNLDYKIEEKVQPGKGIKIAHNIYLNQDHEFQWPSLLAPEDDGKGFCHALRNQAAILVDGT
;
A
#
# COMPACT_ATOMS: atom_id res chain seq x y z
N MET A 1 5.41 7.90 10.59
CA MET A 1 4.80 9.15 10.07
C MET A 1 4.31 8.90 8.66
N TYR A 2 3.05 9.20 8.37
CA TYR A 2 2.48 9.14 7.02
C TYR A 2 2.63 10.50 6.35
N ILE A 3 2.96 10.52 5.07
CA ILE A 3 3.07 11.74 4.26
C ILE A 3 2.33 11.48 2.95
N GLU A 4 1.25 12.21 2.73
CA GLU A 4 0.50 12.15 1.48
C GLU A 4 1.25 12.90 0.37
N ILE A 5 1.91 12.18 -0.51
CA ILE A 5 2.68 12.80 -1.60
C ILE A 5 1.82 13.18 -2.80
N THR A 6 0.62 12.64 -2.89
CA THR A 6 -0.41 13.04 -3.87
C THR A 6 -1.79 12.63 -3.39
N SER A 7 -2.79 13.46 -3.65
CA SER A 7 -4.21 13.13 -3.47
C SER A 7 -4.86 12.57 -4.75
N VAL A 8 -4.09 12.47 -5.85
CA VAL A 8 -4.57 11.93 -7.14
C VAL A 8 -4.48 10.40 -7.13
N CYS A 9 -5.54 9.74 -7.56
CA CYS A 9 -5.57 8.29 -7.77
C CYS A 9 -6.13 7.97 -9.15
N ASN A 10 -5.65 6.92 -9.76
CA ASN A 10 -6.14 6.39 -11.03
C ASN A 10 -7.25 5.34 -10.85
N LEU A 11 -7.61 4.99 -9.61
CA LEU A 11 -8.71 4.10 -9.27
C LEU A 11 -9.76 4.81 -8.43
N ALA A 12 -10.97 4.27 -8.41
CA ALA A 12 -12.11 4.70 -7.60
C ALA A 12 -12.67 3.53 -6.79
N CYS A 13 -11.84 2.99 -5.88
CA CYS A 13 -12.22 1.82 -5.08
C CYS A 13 -13.41 2.13 -4.16
N SER A 14 -14.35 1.19 -4.06
CA SER A 14 -15.59 1.35 -3.27
C SER A 14 -15.33 1.57 -1.77
N PHE A 15 -14.24 1.02 -1.25
CA PHE A 15 -13.84 1.17 0.15
C PHE A 15 -13.08 2.47 0.44
N CYS A 16 -12.69 3.23 -0.60
CA CYS A 16 -11.96 4.48 -0.42
C CYS A 16 -12.96 5.65 -0.39
N PRO A 17 -13.14 6.35 0.75
CA PRO A 17 -14.13 7.41 0.84
C PRO A 17 -13.82 8.54 -0.13
N PRO A 18 -14.84 9.16 -0.71
CA PRO A 18 -14.65 10.33 -1.55
C PRO A 18 -13.99 11.46 -0.76
N THR A 19 -13.36 12.38 -1.46
CA THR A 19 -12.77 13.58 -0.86
C THR A 19 -13.13 14.80 -1.67
N SER A 20 -13.50 15.87 -0.98
CA SER A 20 -13.73 17.20 -1.57
C SER A 20 -12.45 18.01 -1.68
N ARG A 21 -11.31 17.51 -1.15
CA ARG A 21 -10.02 18.21 -1.25
C ARG A 21 -9.56 18.31 -2.71
N ALA A 22 -8.97 19.45 -3.05
CA ALA A 22 -8.38 19.65 -4.38
C ALA A 22 -7.31 18.59 -4.68
N LYS A 23 -7.29 18.11 -5.92
CA LYS A 23 -6.24 17.20 -6.41
C LYS A 23 -4.91 17.93 -6.41
N ASN A 24 -3.93 17.40 -5.70
CA ASN A 24 -2.62 18.03 -5.53
C ASN A 24 -1.49 17.01 -5.52
N ILE A 25 -0.27 17.51 -5.76
CA ILE A 25 0.98 16.74 -5.77
C ILE A 25 1.98 17.48 -4.90
N LEU A 26 2.60 16.79 -3.94
CA LEU A 26 3.56 17.38 -3.01
C LEU A 26 4.83 17.81 -3.76
N LYS A 27 5.23 19.06 -3.56
CA LYS A 27 6.47 19.59 -4.13
C LYS A 27 7.69 19.07 -3.35
N LEU A 28 8.82 18.88 -4.04
CA LEU A 28 10.06 18.40 -3.43
C LEU A 28 10.52 19.30 -2.26
N ASP A 29 10.42 20.61 -2.43
CA ASP A 29 10.80 21.57 -1.36
C ASP A 29 9.90 21.46 -0.12
N ALA A 30 8.61 21.20 -0.31
CA ALA A 30 7.69 20.96 0.79
C ALA A 30 8.05 19.66 1.52
N LEU A 31 8.33 18.58 0.77
CA LEU A 31 8.83 17.34 1.38
C LEU A 31 10.10 17.59 2.17
N ASN A 32 11.09 18.30 1.61
CA ASN A 32 12.36 18.56 2.29
C ASN A 32 12.16 19.28 3.63
N LYS A 33 11.29 20.30 3.67
CA LYS A 33 10.93 21.02 4.90
C LYS A 33 10.27 20.09 5.92
N THR A 34 9.33 19.28 5.46
CA THR A 34 8.65 18.28 6.31
C THR A 34 9.66 17.28 6.89
N LEU A 35 10.56 16.74 6.07
CA LEU A 35 11.56 15.78 6.52
C LEU A 35 12.48 16.39 7.59
N ASP A 36 12.89 17.65 7.45
CA ASP A 36 13.72 18.34 8.46
C ASP A 36 12.99 18.43 9.81
N GLN A 37 11.69 18.74 9.79
CA GLN A 37 10.88 18.85 11.00
C GLN A 37 10.65 17.51 11.69
N ILE A 38 10.40 16.45 10.94
CA ILE A 38 10.06 15.14 11.52
C ILE A 38 11.29 14.27 11.84
N ARG A 39 12.47 14.64 11.37
CA ARG A 39 13.71 13.84 11.53
C ARG A 39 14.04 13.51 12.99
N PRO A 40 13.83 14.40 13.98
CA PRO A 40 14.06 14.06 15.40
C PRO A 40 13.11 13.01 15.96
N HIS A 41 11.95 12.78 15.31
CA HIS A 41 10.84 11.97 15.85
C HIS A 41 10.76 10.60 15.21
N THR A 42 11.24 10.41 13.98
CA THR A 42 11.15 9.12 13.29
C THR A 42 12.24 8.95 12.24
N LYS A 43 12.56 7.69 11.96
CA LYS A 43 13.40 7.28 10.82
C LYS A 43 12.56 6.65 9.70
N TYR A 44 11.26 6.40 9.94
CA TYR A 44 10.39 5.69 9.01
C TYR A 44 9.27 6.61 8.55
N ILE A 45 9.09 6.70 7.25
CA ILE A 45 7.99 7.42 6.62
C ILE A 45 7.22 6.50 5.66
N TYR A 46 5.94 6.80 5.52
CA TYR A 46 5.00 6.08 4.66
C TYR A 46 4.46 7.09 3.65
N LEU A 47 4.81 6.94 2.38
CA LEU A 47 4.46 7.91 1.34
C LEU A 47 3.06 7.65 0.76
N HIS A 48 2.08 7.50 1.63
CA HIS A 48 0.67 7.40 1.25
C HIS A 48 -0.24 7.81 2.41
N VAL A 49 -1.39 8.37 2.09
CA VAL A 49 -2.60 8.47 2.93
C VAL A 49 -3.77 8.16 2.02
N LYS A 50 -4.08 9.04 1.09
CA LYS A 50 -4.95 8.82 -0.07
C LYS A 50 -4.13 8.97 -1.37
N GLY A 51 -4.78 8.75 -2.52
CA GLY A 51 -4.11 8.82 -3.80
C GLY A 51 -3.24 7.60 -4.12
N GLU A 52 -2.63 7.62 -5.30
CA GLU A 52 -1.70 6.58 -5.76
C GLU A 52 -0.28 7.16 -5.83
N PRO A 53 0.64 6.75 -4.97
CA PRO A 53 2.00 7.30 -4.92
C PRO A 53 2.77 7.20 -6.24
N LEU A 54 2.50 6.16 -7.05
CA LEU A 54 3.18 5.98 -8.33
C LEU A 54 2.67 6.91 -9.45
N LEU A 55 1.63 7.70 -9.18
CA LEU A 55 1.25 8.85 -10.04
C LEU A 55 2.14 10.06 -9.79
N HIS A 56 2.91 10.10 -8.70
CA HIS A 56 3.80 11.23 -8.45
C HIS A 56 4.93 11.24 -9.49
N PRO A 57 5.07 12.30 -10.31
CA PRO A 57 6.00 12.29 -11.45
C PRO A 57 7.47 12.15 -11.06
N ARG A 58 7.81 12.60 -9.84
CA ARG A 58 9.18 12.62 -9.29
C ARG A 58 9.32 11.76 -8.04
N VAL A 59 8.68 10.58 -7.99
CA VAL A 59 8.75 9.67 -6.84
C VAL A 59 10.20 9.25 -6.55
N ASP A 60 11.02 9.08 -7.57
CA ASP A 60 12.46 8.82 -7.47
C ASP A 60 13.21 9.92 -6.72
N GLN A 61 12.95 11.20 -7.04
CA GLN A 61 13.56 12.34 -6.36
C GLN A 61 13.10 12.45 -4.90
N LEU A 62 11.84 12.10 -4.60
CA LEU A 62 11.35 12.04 -3.22
C LEU A 62 12.08 10.95 -2.41
N LEU A 63 12.36 9.80 -3.02
CA LEU A 63 13.16 8.72 -2.41
C LEU A 63 14.60 9.16 -2.18
N GLU A 64 15.22 9.84 -3.14
CA GLU A 64 16.57 10.37 -3.01
C GLU A 64 16.69 11.41 -1.89
N ALA A 65 15.77 12.37 -1.82
CA ALA A 65 15.71 13.35 -0.75
C ALA A 65 15.50 12.69 0.62
N SER A 66 14.65 11.66 0.68
CA SER A 66 14.44 10.88 1.90
C SER A 66 15.72 10.15 2.33
N HIS A 67 16.44 9.56 1.39
CA HIS A 67 17.73 8.92 1.66
C HIS A 67 18.77 9.91 2.20
N ALA A 68 18.93 11.05 1.54
CA ALA A 68 19.88 12.09 1.94
C ALA A 68 19.68 12.58 3.38
N LYS A 69 18.43 12.50 3.87
CA LYS A 69 18.07 12.86 5.25
C LYS A 69 17.97 11.65 6.20
N GLY A 70 18.38 10.45 5.74
CA GLY A 70 18.49 9.23 6.54
C GLY A 70 17.15 8.58 6.88
N PHE A 71 16.11 8.78 6.06
CA PHE A 71 14.83 8.11 6.21
C PHE A 71 14.79 6.77 5.47
N ARG A 72 13.97 5.88 6.01
CA ARG A 72 13.53 4.64 5.37
C ARG A 72 12.07 4.78 4.96
N VAL A 73 11.79 4.48 3.70
CA VAL A 73 10.51 4.76 3.06
C VAL A 73 9.73 3.48 2.86
N ASN A 74 8.44 3.51 3.21
CA ASN A 74 7.46 2.51 2.85
C ASN A 74 6.43 3.14 1.90
N ILE A 75 6.11 2.43 0.83
CA ILE A 75 5.10 2.84 -0.16
C ILE A 75 3.95 1.85 -0.12
N THR A 76 2.71 2.34 -0.17
CA THR A 76 1.54 1.50 -0.46
C THR A 76 0.98 1.94 -1.79
N THR A 77 0.80 0.99 -2.70
CA THR A 77 0.34 1.22 -4.07
C THR A 77 -0.75 0.23 -4.48
N ASN A 78 -1.61 0.64 -5.37
CA ASN A 78 -2.54 -0.26 -6.03
C ASN A 78 -1.86 -1.17 -7.08
N GLY A 79 -0.60 -0.95 -7.38
CA GLY A 79 0.24 -1.78 -8.26
C GLY A 79 0.06 -1.56 -9.75
N THR A 80 -1.00 -0.88 -10.20
CA THR A 80 -1.31 -0.73 -11.65
C THR A 80 -0.23 -0.01 -12.45
N LEU A 81 0.59 0.80 -11.79
CA LEU A 81 1.65 1.59 -12.42
C LEU A 81 3.06 1.06 -12.11
N ILE A 82 3.17 -0.13 -11.54
CA ILE A 82 4.45 -0.65 -11.05
C ILE A 82 5.47 -0.84 -12.18
N ASN A 83 5.04 -1.42 -13.29
CA ASN A 83 5.90 -1.67 -14.44
C ASN A 83 6.44 -0.35 -15.04
N LYS A 84 5.57 0.66 -15.16
CA LYS A 84 5.95 1.99 -15.67
C LYS A 84 6.97 2.70 -14.76
N ASN A 85 6.92 2.47 -13.44
CA ASN A 85 7.74 3.18 -12.47
C ASN A 85 8.89 2.33 -11.89
N ARG A 86 9.11 1.10 -12.36
CA ARG A 86 10.13 0.20 -11.81
C ARG A 86 11.51 0.84 -11.73
N HIS A 87 11.93 1.55 -12.78
CA HIS A 87 13.22 2.24 -12.86
C HIS A 87 13.37 3.39 -11.83
N LYS A 88 12.26 3.93 -11.32
CA LYS A 88 12.24 4.97 -10.29
C LYS A 88 12.31 4.41 -8.88
N LEU A 89 12.06 3.12 -8.71
CA LEU A 89 11.95 2.46 -7.42
C LEU A 89 13.15 1.56 -7.13
N LEU A 90 13.57 0.76 -8.11
CA LEU A 90 14.67 -0.17 -7.94
C LEU A 90 15.99 0.58 -7.74
N GLY A 91 16.83 0.05 -6.86
CA GLY A 91 18.13 0.66 -6.54
C GLY A 91 18.05 1.94 -5.70
N LYS A 92 16.87 2.36 -5.21
CA LYS A 92 16.73 3.53 -4.32
C LYS A 92 16.96 3.13 -2.86
N PRO A 93 18.06 3.56 -2.21
CA PRO A 93 18.44 3.08 -0.88
C PRO A 93 17.46 3.42 0.24
N ALA A 94 16.65 4.50 0.06
CA ALA A 94 15.62 4.84 1.01
C ALA A 94 14.46 3.84 0.98
N LEU A 95 14.16 3.22 -0.17
CA LEU A 95 13.01 2.36 -0.33
C LEU A 95 13.20 1.06 0.44
N ARG A 96 12.48 0.94 1.55
CA ARG A 96 12.53 -0.22 2.43
C ARG A 96 11.48 -1.25 2.12
N GLN A 97 10.25 -0.80 1.81
CA GLN A 97 9.10 -1.68 1.69
C GLN A 97 8.08 -1.15 0.69
N ILE A 98 7.52 -2.07 -0.08
CA ILE A 98 6.35 -1.82 -0.91
C ILE A 98 5.20 -2.72 -0.46
N ASN A 99 4.04 -2.12 -0.25
CA ASN A 99 2.79 -2.81 0.01
C ASN A 99 1.92 -2.73 -1.25
N PHE A 100 1.53 -3.87 -1.79
CA PHE A 100 0.60 -3.96 -2.90
C PHE A 100 -0.81 -4.22 -2.40
N SER A 101 -1.73 -3.28 -2.61
CA SER A 101 -3.15 -3.44 -2.27
C SER A 101 -3.86 -4.22 -3.38
N LEU A 102 -3.70 -5.55 -3.41
CA LEU A 102 -4.21 -6.40 -4.49
C LEU A 102 -5.74 -6.38 -4.59
N HIS A 103 -6.44 -6.13 -3.49
CA HIS A 103 -7.90 -5.97 -3.44
C HIS A 103 -8.40 -4.68 -4.11
N SER A 104 -7.51 -3.71 -4.39
CA SER A 104 -7.87 -2.46 -5.05
C SER A 104 -8.20 -2.63 -6.53
N PHE A 105 -7.73 -3.72 -7.14
CA PHE A 105 -7.89 -3.93 -8.58
C PHE A 105 -9.31 -4.34 -8.98
N ASP A 106 -10.11 -4.81 -8.02
CA ASP A 106 -11.47 -5.29 -8.29
C ASP A 106 -12.46 -4.12 -8.42
N GLY A 107 -13.35 -4.20 -9.40
CA GLY A 107 -14.49 -3.28 -9.55
C GLY A 107 -14.24 -2.03 -10.39
N HIS A 108 -13.21 -1.98 -11.24
CA HIS A 108 -12.98 -0.91 -12.19
C HIS A 108 -12.69 -1.44 -13.61
N GLU A 109 -12.74 -0.55 -14.61
CA GLU A 109 -12.36 -0.88 -15.99
C GLU A 109 -10.93 -1.43 -16.05
N GLY A 110 -10.74 -2.53 -16.80
CA GLY A 110 -9.46 -3.22 -16.92
C GLY A 110 -9.23 -4.33 -15.91
N SER A 111 -10.15 -4.57 -14.98
CA SER A 111 -10.07 -5.67 -14.01
C SER A 111 -10.12 -7.08 -14.67
N GLU A 112 -10.54 -7.17 -15.90
CA GLU A 112 -10.48 -8.39 -16.72
C GLU A 112 -9.04 -8.81 -17.07
N ASN A 113 -8.08 -7.89 -17.07
CA ASN A 113 -6.67 -8.18 -17.39
C ASN A 113 -5.83 -8.48 -16.13
N ARG A 114 -6.40 -9.29 -15.23
CA ARG A 114 -5.82 -9.61 -13.92
C ARG A 114 -4.49 -10.37 -14.03
N GLU A 115 -4.36 -11.28 -14.97
CA GLU A 115 -3.11 -12.04 -15.20
C GLU A 115 -1.95 -11.10 -15.51
N LYS A 116 -2.18 -10.16 -16.42
CA LYS A 116 -1.17 -9.15 -16.74
C LYS A 116 -0.83 -8.28 -15.53
N TYR A 117 -1.83 -7.83 -14.78
CA TYR A 117 -1.63 -7.01 -13.60
C TYR A 117 -0.78 -7.74 -12.54
N LEU A 118 -1.12 -8.97 -12.21
CA LEU A 118 -0.35 -9.78 -11.27
C LEU A 118 1.03 -10.13 -11.82
N GLY A 119 1.12 -10.44 -13.12
CA GLY A 119 2.39 -10.66 -13.80
C GLY A 119 3.34 -9.47 -13.68
N ASP A 120 2.88 -8.25 -13.98
CA ASP A 120 3.67 -7.03 -13.84
C ASP A 120 4.17 -6.81 -12.39
N ILE A 121 3.36 -7.13 -11.39
CA ILE A 121 3.75 -7.06 -9.98
C ILE A 121 4.80 -8.13 -9.64
N LEU A 122 4.59 -9.38 -10.04
CA LEU A 122 5.50 -10.48 -9.75
C LEU A 122 6.86 -10.29 -10.43
N ASP A 123 6.88 -9.79 -11.67
CA ASP A 123 8.10 -9.41 -12.37
C ASP A 123 8.89 -8.35 -11.60
N PHE A 124 8.21 -7.30 -11.13
CA PHE A 124 8.83 -6.30 -10.28
C PHE A 124 9.36 -6.92 -8.97
N VAL A 125 8.61 -7.80 -8.33
CA VAL A 125 9.00 -8.43 -7.07
C VAL A 125 10.25 -9.30 -7.23
N ARG A 126 10.41 -9.99 -8.37
CA ARG A 126 11.63 -10.77 -8.66
C ARG A 126 12.87 -9.88 -8.70
N GLU A 127 12.79 -8.70 -9.31
CA GLU A 127 13.89 -7.73 -9.32
C GLU A 127 14.10 -7.06 -7.95
N ALA A 128 13.01 -6.74 -7.24
CA ALA A 128 13.06 -6.09 -5.93
C ALA A 128 13.81 -6.92 -4.87
N LYS A 129 13.86 -8.25 -5.01
CA LYS A 129 14.65 -9.14 -4.14
C LYS A 129 16.12 -8.81 -4.14
N GLU A 130 16.70 -8.47 -5.30
CA GLU A 130 18.11 -8.11 -5.46
C GLU A 130 18.46 -6.79 -4.74
N HIS A 131 17.45 -5.98 -4.44
CA HIS A 131 17.56 -4.69 -3.74
C HIS A 131 17.16 -4.75 -2.27
N ASN A 132 16.92 -5.94 -1.70
CA ASN A 132 16.49 -6.14 -0.32
C ASN A 132 15.21 -5.35 0.07
N ILE A 133 14.33 -5.10 -0.90
CA ILE A 133 13.05 -4.44 -0.66
C ILE A 133 12.09 -5.46 -0.04
N ILE A 134 11.46 -5.08 1.07
CA ILE A 134 10.40 -5.88 1.69
C ILE A 134 9.13 -5.70 0.86
N ILE A 135 8.49 -6.81 0.52
CA ILE A 135 7.22 -6.84 -0.20
C ILE A 135 6.12 -7.32 0.74
N SER A 136 5.01 -6.62 0.74
CA SER A 136 3.80 -7.01 1.45
C SER A 136 2.61 -6.99 0.49
N PHE A 137 2.12 -8.15 0.13
CA PHE A 137 0.83 -8.27 -0.54
C PHE A 137 -0.29 -8.09 0.47
N ARG A 138 -1.31 -7.31 0.13
CA ARG A 138 -2.47 -7.04 1.00
C ARG A 138 -3.76 -7.46 0.31
N LEU A 139 -4.51 -8.31 0.98
CA LEU A 139 -5.87 -8.69 0.63
C LEU A 139 -6.77 -8.37 1.84
N TRP A 140 -7.30 -7.16 1.89
CA TRP A 140 -8.13 -6.66 3.01
C TRP A 140 -9.61 -6.72 2.67
N ASN A 141 -10.06 -7.82 2.12
CA ASN A 141 -11.44 -8.05 1.72
C ASN A 141 -11.87 -9.52 1.91
N LEU A 142 -11.16 -10.28 2.75
CA LEU A 142 -11.32 -11.74 2.81
C LEU A 142 -12.56 -12.22 3.54
N GLN A 143 -13.08 -11.46 4.48
CA GLN A 143 -14.18 -11.89 5.34
C GLN A 143 -15.29 -10.86 5.38
N ARG A 144 -15.84 -10.52 4.23
CA ARG A 144 -17.13 -9.84 4.20
C ARG A 144 -18.24 -10.89 4.12
N GLU A 145 -19.17 -10.83 5.02
CA GLU A 145 -20.48 -11.53 4.88
C GLU A 145 -21.21 -11.14 3.58
N GLN A 146 -20.73 -10.10 2.90
CA GLN A 146 -21.27 -9.53 1.67
C GLN A 146 -20.28 -9.50 0.49
N VAL A 147 -19.13 -10.20 0.57
CA VAL A 147 -18.24 -10.29 -0.60
C VAL A 147 -18.94 -11.09 -1.68
N SER A 148 -19.10 -10.50 -2.86
CA SER A 148 -19.69 -11.20 -3.99
C SER A 148 -18.91 -12.48 -4.31
N GLU A 149 -19.58 -13.51 -4.80
CA GLU A 149 -18.92 -14.76 -5.23
C GLU A 149 -17.79 -14.51 -6.22
N ILE A 150 -17.92 -13.46 -7.04
CA ILE A 150 -16.89 -13.02 -7.98
C ILE A 150 -15.61 -12.57 -7.24
N ALA A 151 -15.74 -11.75 -6.20
CA ALA A 151 -14.59 -11.28 -5.44
C ALA A 151 -13.93 -12.41 -4.64
N GLN A 152 -14.70 -13.33 -4.08
CA GLN A 152 -14.18 -14.53 -3.42
C GLN A 152 -13.39 -15.41 -4.39
N ARG A 153 -13.92 -15.66 -5.59
CA ARG A 153 -13.22 -16.42 -6.62
C ARG A 153 -11.91 -15.73 -7.01
N ARG A 154 -11.93 -14.43 -7.23
CA ARG A 154 -10.74 -13.64 -7.57
C ARG A 154 -9.67 -13.66 -6.47
N ASN A 155 -10.08 -13.65 -5.21
CA ASN A 155 -9.14 -13.81 -4.10
C ASN A 155 -8.47 -15.19 -4.15
N ARG A 156 -9.24 -16.28 -4.32
CA ARG A 156 -8.67 -17.64 -4.45
C ARG A 156 -7.70 -17.73 -5.61
N GLU A 157 -8.07 -17.25 -6.80
CA GLU A 157 -7.20 -17.20 -7.97
C GLU A 157 -5.88 -16.45 -7.67
N THR A 158 -5.94 -15.35 -6.94
CA THR A 158 -4.74 -14.62 -6.52
C THR A 158 -3.86 -15.43 -5.58
N LEU A 159 -4.47 -16.10 -4.60
CA LEU A 159 -3.74 -16.95 -3.65
C LEU A 159 -3.10 -18.14 -4.36
N GLU A 160 -3.80 -18.79 -5.29
CA GLU A 160 -3.26 -19.89 -6.11
C GLU A 160 -2.06 -19.44 -6.96
N ILE A 161 -2.11 -18.24 -7.55
CA ILE A 161 -0.98 -17.67 -8.28
C ILE A 161 0.22 -17.48 -7.36
N LEU A 162 0.02 -16.94 -6.16
CA LEU A 162 1.09 -16.74 -5.17
C LEU A 162 1.64 -18.10 -4.66
N GLU A 163 0.77 -19.06 -4.37
CA GLU A 163 1.18 -20.43 -3.97
C GLU A 163 2.09 -21.05 -5.01
N LYS A 164 1.70 -20.96 -6.29
CA LYS A 164 2.49 -21.47 -7.42
C LYS A 164 3.79 -20.71 -7.62
N GLU A 165 3.77 -19.36 -7.58
CA GLU A 165 4.95 -18.52 -7.78
C GLU A 165 6.03 -18.80 -6.74
N TYR A 166 5.62 -19.02 -5.48
CA TYR A 166 6.56 -19.26 -4.36
C TYR A 166 6.73 -20.72 -4.01
N ASN A 167 6.17 -21.63 -4.82
CA ASN A 167 6.23 -23.10 -4.63
C ASN A 167 5.91 -23.50 -3.17
N LEU A 168 4.78 -23.00 -2.67
CA LEU A 168 4.34 -23.30 -1.31
C LEU A 168 3.80 -24.72 -1.23
N ASP A 169 4.17 -25.44 -0.17
CA ASP A 169 3.73 -26.80 0.13
C ASP A 169 2.41 -26.87 0.90
N TYR A 170 1.73 -25.70 1.03
CA TYR A 170 0.48 -25.54 1.76
C TYR A 170 -0.44 -24.55 1.05
N LYS A 171 -1.73 -24.65 1.36
CA LYS A 171 -2.72 -23.64 0.94
C LYS A 171 -2.69 -22.44 1.87
N ILE A 172 -2.59 -21.25 1.30
CA ILE A 172 -2.54 -19.99 2.06
C ILE A 172 -3.80 -19.83 2.91
N GLU A 173 -4.97 -20.16 2.36
CA GLU A 173 -6.26 -20.06 3.06
C GLU A 173 -6.32 -20.85 4.37
N GLU A 174 -5.57 -21.94 4.49
CA GLU A 174 -5.52 -22.76 5.70
C GLU A 174 -4.71 -22.12 6.84
N LYS A 175 -3.82 -21.18 6.51
CA LYS A 175 -2.91 -20.52 7.46
C LYS A 175 -3.31 -19.09 7.80
N VAL A 176 -4.33 -18.56 7.14
CA VAL A 176 -4.74 -17.17 7.32
C VAL A 176 -5.34 -16.95 8.70
N GLN A 177 -4.85 -15.90 9.34
CA GLN A 177 -5.45 -15.31 10.53
C GLN A 177 -5.63 -13.80 10.27
N PRO A 178 -6.85 -13.26 10.35
CA PRO A 178 -7.09 -11.84 10.15
C PRO A 178 -6.15 -10.97 10.99
N GLY A 179 -5.61 -9.92 10.39
CA GLY A 179 -4.66 -9.02 11.05
C GLY A 179 -3.24 -9.57 11.23
N LYS A 180 -3.01 -10.85 10.94
CA LYS A 180 -1.67 -11.44 10.97
C LYS A 180 -1.14 -11.69 9.57
N GLY A 181 0.06 -11.16 9.31
CA GLY A 181 0.78 -11.47 8.08
C GLY A 181 1.45 -12.84 8.14
N ILE A 182 1.46 -13.53 7.02
CA ILE A 182 2.26 -14.75 6.82
C ILE A 182 3.46 -14.45 5.94
N LYS A 183 4.59 -15.03 6.27
CA LYS A 183 5.78 -14.96 5.43
C LYS A 183 5.69 -16.08 4.38
N ILE A 184 5.67 -15.71 3.11
CA ILE A 184 5.59 -16.67 1.98
C ILE A 184 6.93 -16.90 1.30
N ALA A 185 7.86 -15.94 1.41
CA ALA A 185 9.25 -16.09 0.97
C ALA A 185 10.18 -15.12 1.73
N HIS A 186 11.48 -15.12 1.43
CA HIS A 186 12.40 -14.17 2.02
C HIS A 186 12.01 -12.74 1.67
N ASN A 187 11.79 -11.89 2.68
CA ASN A 187 11.31 -10.51 2.56
C ASN A 187 9.93 -10.34 1.87
N ILE A 188 9.16 -11.43 1.71
CA ILE A 188 7.84 -11.39 1.07
C ILE A 188 6.78 -11.91 2.03
N TYR A 189 5.76 -11.10 2.22
CA TYR A 189 4.68 -11.32 3.18
C TYR A 189 3.33 -11.15 2.50
N LEU A 190 2.35 -11.91 2.95
CA LEU A 190 0.94 -11.71 2.64
C LEU A 190 0.21 -11.32 3.92
N ASN A 191 -0.48 -10.19 3.88
CA ASN A 191 -1.32 -9.70 4.97
C ASN A 191 -2.78 -9.75 4.52
N GLN A 192 -3.58 -10.43 5.31
CA GLN A 192 -5.00 -10.59 5.07
C GLN A 192 -5.77 -10.01 6.25
N ASP A 193 -6.76 -9.20 5.97
CA ASP A 193 -7.55 -8.52 7.00
C ASP A 193 -8.93 -8.16 6.48
N HIS A 194 -9.77 -7.71 7.40
CA HIS A 194 -11.02 -7.05 7.08
C HIS A 194 -10.77 -5.73 6.35
N GLU A 195 -11.74 -5.30 5.57
CA GLU A 195 -11.68 -3.99 4.96
C GLU A 195 -11.64 -2.90 6.04
N PHE A 196 -10.74 -1.94 5.85
CA PHE A 196 -10.63 -0.80 6.76
C PHE A 196 -11.91 0.05 6.70
N GLN A 197 -12.54 0.20 7.84
CA GLN A 197 -13.68 1.11 7.98
C GLN A 197 -13.18 2.51 8.34
N TRP A 198 -13.45 3.45 7.46
CA TRP A 198 -13.11 4.84 7.73
C TRP A 198 -14.04 5.42 8.81
N PRO A 199 -13.50 6.23 9.74
CA PRO A 199 -14.32 6.94 10.70
C PRO A 199 -15.38 7.78 10.00
N SER A 200 -16.61 7.73 10.48
CA SER A 200 -17.74 8.49 9.95
C SER A 200 -18.55 9.07 11.11
N LEU A 201 -18.97 10.32 10.97
CA LEU A 201 -19.89 10.94 11.93
C LEU A 201 -21.29 10.29 11.90
N LEU A 202 -21.59 9.49 10.86
CA LEU A 202 -22.83 8.74 10.70
C LEU A 202 -22.70 7.28 11.15
N ALA A 203 -21.52 6.87 11.62
CA ALA A 203 -21.34 5.54 12.18
C ALA A 203 -22.14 5.40 13.48
N PRO A 204 -22.64 4.19 13.80
CA PRO A 204 -23.21 3.93 15.12
C PRO A 204 -22.24 4.37 16.22
N GLU A 205 -22.79 4.83 17.35
CA GLU A 205 -21.97 5.18 18.49
C GLU A 205 -21.11 3.97 18.90
N ASP A 206 -19.81 4.21 18.99
CA ASP A 206 -18.85 3.27 19.54
C ASP A 206 -19.04 3.23 21.07
N ASP A 207 -18.96 2.05 21.69
CA ASP A 207 -19.10 1.92 23.13
C ASP A 207 -17.90 2.51 23.93
N GLY A 208 -16.95 3.09 23.21
CA GLY A 208 -15.75 3.72 23.74
C GLY A 208 -14.78 2.74 24.43
N LYS A 209 -15.02 1.43 24.30
CA LYS A 209 -14.14 0.40 24.86
C LYS A 209 -13.03 0.07 23.89
N GLY A 210 -11.81 0.11 24.38
CA GLY A 210 -10.62 -0.21 23.59
C GLY A 210 -9.57 0.90 23.63
N PHE A 211 -8.43 0.61 23.05
CA PHE A 211 -7.30 1.55 22.98
C PHE A 211 -7.01 1.93 21.53
N CYS A 212 -7.18 3.20 21.22
CA CYS A 212 -6.80 3.73 19.91
C CYS A 212 -5.31 4.08 19.87
N HIS A 213 -4.54 3.33 19.09
CA HIS A 213 -3.12 3.59 18.88
C HIS A 213 -2.84 4.74 17.91
N ALA A 214 -3.83 5.20 17.15
CA ALA A 214 -3.65 6.19 16.08
C ALA A 214 -3.04 7.51 16.60
N LEU A 215 -3.59 8.07 17.66
CA LEU A 215 -3.09 9.34 18.24
C LEU A 215 -1.71 9.20 18.94
N ARG A 216 -1.31 7.99 19.27
CA ARG A 216 -0.04 7.73 19.99
C ARG A 216 1.10 7.40 19.04
N ASN A 217 0.85 6.58 18.04
CA ASN A 217 1.88 5.94 17.23
C ASN A 217 1.83 6.36 15.75
N GLN A 218 0.78 7.04 15.34
CA GLN A 218 0.56 7.40 13.95
C GLN A 218 0.21 8.90 13.83
N ALA A 219 0.88 9.57 12.92
CA ALA A 219 0.51 10.91 12.50
C ALA A 219 0.58 10.96 10.98
N ALA A 220 -0.27 11.78 10.37
CA ALA A 220 -0.32 12.00 8.94
C ALA A 220 -0.15 13.47 8.61
N ILE A 221 0.57 13.74 7.55
CA ILE A 221 0.71 15.06 6.94
C ILE A 221 0.11 14.95 5.55
N LEU A 222 -0.91 15.73 5.29
CA LEU A 222 -1.61 15.72 4.01
C LEU A 222 -0.82 16.52 2.95
N VAL A 223 -1.20 16.36 1.69
CA VAL A 223 -0.49 16.98 0.56
C VAL A 223 -0.50 18.52 0.57
N ASP A 224 -1.42 19.12 1.30
CA ASP A 224 -1.53 20.57 1.53
C ASP A 224 -0.78 21.06 2.79
N GLY A 225 -0.19 20.13 3.55
CA GLY A 225 0.60 20.41 4.75
C GLY A 225 -0.20 20.39 6.06
N THR A 226 -1.47 19.99 6.02
CA THR A 226 -2.31 19.81 7.22
C THR A 226 -2.15 18.42 7.85
#